data_9d00f9957ea5352db6bf554812699f23
#
_entry.id   9d00f9957ea5352db6bf554812699f23
#
_cell.length_a   1.000
_cell.length_b   1.000
_cell.length_c   1.000
_cell.angle_alpha   90.00
_cell.angle_beta   90.00
_cell.angle_gamma   90.00
#
_symmetry.space_group_name_H-M   'P 1'
#
loop_
_entity.id
_entity.type
_entity.pdbx_description
1 polymer ?
#
loop_
_entity_poly.entity_id
_entity_poly.type
_entity_poly.pdbx_seq_one_letter_code
_entity_poly.pdbx_strand_id
1 'polypeptide(L)'
;MSERGPAARGETVRESIRQALRAGPASARELSALVGIREKDVAEHLEHLARSSSHRGERLVVEPATCIACGFQFRERARLTRPGACPACRSTRVDPPVFRLEGEAEG
;
A
#
# COMPACT_ATOMS: atom_id res chain seq x y z
N MET A 1 -17.04 22.65 -4.44
CA MET A 1 -16.56 22.65 -4.51
C MET A 1 -15.46 22.91 -4.49
N SER A 2 -14.76 22.81 -4.14
CA SER A 2 -13.67 23.11 -4.06
C SER A 2 -12.89 22.77 -5.05
N GLU A 3 -12.17 23.41 -5.62
CA GLU A 3 -11.46 23.04 -6.55
C GLU A 3 -10.17 22.99 -6.17
N ARG A 4 -9.43 22.11 -6.15
CA ARG A 4 -8.15 21.99 -5.83
C ARG A 4 -7.33 22.14 -6.97
N GLY A 5 -6.24 22.73 -6.98
CA GLY A 5 -5.34 22.84 -8.08
C GLY A 5 -4.62 21.55 -8.33
N PRO A 6 -3.86 21.49 -9.43
CA PRO A 6 -3.12 20.29 -9.75
C PRO A 6 -2.14 19.89 -8.67
N ALA A 7 -1.58 20.85 -7.98
CA ALA A 7 -0.61 20.51 -6.95
C ALA A 7 -1.24 19.75 -5.82
N ALA A 8 -2.51 19.96 -5.58
CA ALA A 8 -3.17 19.28 -4.49
C ALA A 8 -3.62 17.89 -4.87
N ARG A 9 -3.51 17.54 -6.16
CA ARG A 9 -3.97 16.27 -6.57
C ARG A 9 -3.27 15.15 -5.89
N GLY A 10 -1.96 15.21 -5.74
CA GLY A 10 -1.22 14.16 -5.08
C GLY A 10 -1.63 13.99 -3.64
N GLU A 11 -1.88 15.10 -2.94
CA GLU A 11 -2.33 15.01 -1.59
C GLU A 11 -3.72 14.44 -1.49
N THR A 12 -4.57 14.78 -2.44
CA THR A 12 -5.93 14.25 -2.45
C THR A 12 -5.91 12.74 -2.66
N VAL A 13 -5.05 12.26 -3.56
CA VAL A 13 -4.92 10.85 -3.80
C VAL A 13 -4.41 10.15 -2.54
N ARG A 14 -3.40 10.72 -1.89
CA ARG A 14 -2.86 10.12 -0.69
C ARG A 14 -3.89 10.07 0.43
N GLU A 15 -4.69 11.12 0.55
CA GLU A 15 -5.72 11.12 1.57
C GLU A 15 -6.77 10.05 1.28
N SER A 16 -7.12 9.84 0.02
CA SER A 16 -8.06 8.80 -0.34
C SER A 16 -7.49 7.43 0.00
N ILE A 17 -6.20 7.23 -0.24
CA ILE A 17 -5.56 5.98 0.10
C ILE A 17 -5.57 5.80 1.62
N ARG A 18 -5.27 6.86 2.37
CA ARG A 18 -5.27 6.77 3.81
C ARG A 18 -6.64 6.35 4.33
N GLN A 19 -7.67 6.94 3.80
CA GLN A 19 -9.01 6.60 4.26
C GLN A 19 -9.39 5.19 3.89
N ALA A 20 -8.97 4.72 2.71
CA ALA A 20 -9.25 3.37 2.32
C ALA A 20 -8.55 2.38 3.26
N LEU A 21 -7.31 2.69 3.65
CA LEU A 21 -6.58 1.81 4.54
C LEU A 21 -7.12 1.84 5.95
N ARG A 22 -7.72 2.95 6.36
CA ARG A 22 -8.36 2.98 7.67
C ARG A 22 -9.60 2.13 7.68
N ALA A 23 -10.26 2.01 6.54
CA ALA A 23 -11.44 1.19 6.46
C ALA A 23 -11.10 -0.29 6.47
N GLY A 24 -9.91 -0.66 6.08
CA GLY A 24 -9.49 -2.04 6.10
C GLY A 24 -8.24 -2.26 5.30
N PRO A 25 -7.66 -3.43 5.37
CA PRO A 25 -6.45 -3.72 4.61
C PRO A 25 -6.74 -3.75 3.12
N ALA A 26 -5.74 -3.42 2.33
CA ALA A 26 -5.89 -3.42 0.88
C ALA A 26 -4.55 -3.63 0.22
N SER A 27 -4.55 -4.24 -0.95
CA SER A 27 -3.35 -4.39 -1.75
C SER A 27 -3.19 -3.19 -2.66
N ALA A 28 -2.05 -3.05 -3.29
CA ALA A 28 -1.82 -1.96 -4.23
C ALA A 28 -2.81 -2.01 -5.37
N ARG A 29 -3.15 -3.21 -5.81
CA ARG A 29 -4.09 -3.36 -6.89
C ARG A 29 -5.47 -2.85 -6.49
N GLU A 30 -5.88 -3.18 -5.28
CA GLU A 30 -7.16 -2.71 -4.80
C GLU A 30 -7.18 -1.21 -4.64
N LEU A 31 -6.09 -0.65 -4.13
CA LEU A 31 -6.01 0.79 -3.97
C LEU A 31 -6.00 1.49 -5.32
N SER A 32 -5.31 0.89 -6.28
CA SER A 32 -5.28 1.44 -7.62
C SER A 32 -6.70 1.56 -8.18
N ALA A 33 -7.49 0.52 -8.01
CA ALA A 33 -8.85 0.52 -8.50
C ALA A 33 -9.73 1.52 -7.75
N LEU A 34 -9.56 1.60 -6.44
CA LEU A 34 -10.38 2.49 -5.66
C LEU A 34 -10.09 3.96 -5.93
N VAL A 35 -8.86 4.28 -6.14
CA VAL A 35 -8.47 5.67 -6.25
C VAL A 35 -8.29 6.12 -7.69
N GLY A 36 -8.18 5.19 -8.60
CA GLY A 36 -8.09 5.54 -10.01
C GLY A 36 -6.70 5.93 -10.48
N ILE A 37 -5.66 5.31 -9.94
CA ILE A 37 -4.31 5.60 -10.39
C ILE A 37 -3.63 4.28 -10.71
N ARG A 38 -2.48 4.34 -11.33
CA ARG A 38 -1.78 3.13 -11.69
C ARG A 38 -1.20 2.44 -10.48
N GLU A 39 -1.12 1.15 -10.54
CA GLU A 39 -0.63 0.38 -9.44
C GLU A 39 0.77 0.80 -9.03
N LYS A 40 1.62 1.10 -9.99
CA LYS A 40 2.97 1.50 -9.65
C LYS A 40 3.01 2.84 -8.94
N ASP A 41 2.03 3.70 -9.18
CA ASP A 41 1.99 4.98 -8.52
C ASP A 41 1.54 4.84 -7.07
N VAL A 42 0.79 3.79 -6.77
CA VAL A 42 0.35 3.54 -5.42
C VAL A 42 1.55 3.37 -4.50
N ALA A 43 2.59 2.68 -4.96
CA ALA A 43 3.75 2.45 -4.12
C ALA A 43 4.40 3.75 -3.68
N GLU A 44 4.48 4.71 -4.59
CA GLU A 44 5.05 5.97 -4.26
C GLU A 44 4.24 6.71 -3.21
N HIS A 45 2.93 6.68 -3.35
CA HIS A 45 2.08 7.32 -2.37
C HIS A 45 2.16 6.61 -1.02
N LEU A 46 2.30 5.29 -1.04
CA LEU A 46 2.43 4.57 0.22
C LEU A 46 3.72 4.93 0.94
N GLU A 47 4.79 5.19 0.21
CA GLU A 47 6.01 5.61 0.85
C GLU A 47 5.84 6.96 1.53
N HIS A 48 5.14 7.86 0.88
CA HIS A 48 4.85 9.14 1.50
C HIS A 48 3.98 8.99 2.73
N LEU A 49 3.00 8.10 2.66
CA LEU A 49 2.13 7.87 3.80
C LEU A 49 2.90 7.29 4.96
N ALA A 50 3.83 6.38 4.68
CA ALA A 50 4.60 5.77 5.74
C ALA A 50 5.36 6.84 6.53
N ARG A 51 5.89 7.83 5.83
CA ARG A 51 6.61 8.87 6.50
C ARG A 51 5.70 9.85 7.22
N SER A 52 4.63 10.27 6.58
CA SER A 52 3.78 11.27 7.19
C SER A 52 2.89 10.70 8.27
N SER A 53 2.55 9.43 8.20
CA SER A 53 1.69 8.84 9.20
C SER A 53 2.36 8.78 10.56
N SER A 54 3.67 8.65 10.59
CA SER A 54 4.34 8.58 11.88
C SER A 54 4.17 9.88 12.65
N HIS A 55 3.99 10.99 11.97
CA HIS A 55 3.75 12.24 12.65
C HIS A 55 2.35 12.32 13.25
N ARG A 56 1.47 11.46 12.80
CA ARG A 56 0.11 11.46 13.31
C ARG A 56 -0.14 10.34 14.28
N GLY A 57 0.87 9.63 14.65
CA GLY A 57 0.67 8.50 15.55
C GLY A 57 0.16 7.27 14.86
N GLU A 58 0.22 7.23 13.55
CA GLU A 58 -0.21 6.07 12.80
C GLU A 58 0.99 5.40 12.18
N ARG A 59 0.84 4.17 11.78
CA ARG A 59 1.92 3.44 11.20
C ARG A 59 1.42 2.60 10.05
N LEU A 60 2.10 2.65 8.93
CA LEU A 60 1.76 1.82 7.79
C LEU A 60 2.34 0.45 8.02
N VAL A 61 1.50 -0.57 8.03
CA VAL A 61 1.92 -1.94 8.25
C VAL A 61 1.81 -2.68 6.93
N VAL A 62 2.86 -3.39 6.56
CA VAL A 62 2.88 -4.14 5.31
C VAL A 62 2.92 -5.61 5.64
N GLU A 63 1.90 -6.33 5.19
CA GLU A 63 1.92 -7.77 5.34
C GLU A 63 2.60 -8.31 4.12
N PRO A 64 3.63 -9.13 4.26
CA PRO A 64 4.45 -9.50 3.12
C PRO A 64 3.71 -10.31 2.08
N ALA A 65 4.17 -10.20 0.85
CA ALA A 65 3.66 -11.03 -0.21
C ALA A 65 3.98 -12.48 0.10
N THR A 66 3.22 -13.39 -0.45
CA THR A 66 3.38 -14.80 -0.19
C THR A 66 3.24 -15.57 -1.49
N CYS A 67 4.09 -16.55 -1.71
CA CYS A 67 3.98 -17.39 -2.87
C CYS A 67 2.82 -18.36 -2.68
N ILE A 68 1.88 -18.37 -3.60
CA ILE A 68 0.74 -19.25 -3.50
C ILE A 68 1.15 -20.69 -3.71
N ALA A 69 2.17 -20.92 -4.52
CA ALA A 69 2.57 -22.28 -4.84
C ALA A 69 3.33 -22.98 -3.72
N CYS A 70 4.20 -22.26 -3.02
CA CYS A 70 5.02 -22.92 -2.01
C CYS A 70 4.96 -22.28 -0.62
N GLY A 71 4.27 -21.16 -0.48
CA GLY A 71 4.14 -20.55 0.83
C GLY A 71 5.29 -19.65 1.26
N PHE A 72 6.24 -19.41 0.36
CA PHE A 72 7.38 -18.56 0.71
C PHE A 72 6.89 -17.16 1.02
N GLN A 73 7.35 -16.56 2.12
CA GLN A 73 6.97 -15.23 2.48
C GLN A 73 8.10 -14.28 2.18
N PHE A 74 7.79 -13.17 1.51
CA PHE A 74 8.80 -12.21 1.09
C PHE A 74 9.08 -11.19 2.19
N ARG A 75 9.46 -11.68 3.36
CA ARG A 75 9.61 -10.80 4.48
C ARG A 75 10.76 -9.89 4.44
N GLU A 76 11.85 -10.34 3.88
CA GLU A 76 13.01 -9.57 3.90
C GLU A 76 12.97 -8.33 3.12
N ARG A 77 12.18 -8.22 2.16
CA ARG A 77 12.13 -7.05 1.42
C ARG A 77 10.95 -6.35 1.77
N ALA A 78 10.96 -5.25 2.37
CA ALA A 78 9.79 -4.51 2.68
C ALA A 78 9.34 -3.80 1.43
N ARG A 79 9.10 -4.56 0.38
CA ARG A 79 8.72 -3.96 -0.85
C ARG A 79 7.29 -3.58 -0.88
N LEU A 80 6.99 -2.44 -1.45
CA LEU A 80 5.62 -1.99 -1.59
C LEU A 80 5.01 -2.42 -2.92
N THR A 81 5.79 -3.10 -3.75
CA THR A 81 5.27 -3.60 -5.02
C THR A 81 5.29 -5.11 -5.00
N ARG A 82 4.47 -5.70 -5.86
CA ARG A 82 4.37 -7.13 -5.91
C ARG A 82 5.60 -7.75 -6.54
N PRO A 83 6.15 -8.81 -5.97
CA PRO A 83 7.29 -9.48 -6.57
C PRO A 83 6.90 -10.16 -7.87
N GLY A 84 7.84 -10.27 -8.78
CA GLY A 84 7.56 -10.89 -10.04
C GLY A 84 7.54 -12.41 -9.99
N ALA A 85 8.42 -12.99 -9.21
CA ALA A 85 8.48 -14.43 -9.11
C ALA A 85 9.05 -14.84 -7.78
N CYS A 86 8.73 -16.04 -7.35
CA CYS A 86 9.20 -16.55 -6.09
C CYS A 86 10.62 -17.07 -6.23
N PRO A 87 11.53 -16.63 -5.38
CA PRO A 87 12.91 -17.11 -5.48
C PRO A 87 13.06 -18.58 -5.04
N ALA A 88 12.11 -19.08 -4.28
CA ALA A 88 12.20 -20.46 -3.82
C ALA A 88 11.73 -21.47 -4.86
N CYS A 89 10.65 -21.18 -5.55
CA CYS A 89 10.12 -22.14 -6.51
C CYS A 89 9.92 -21.56 -7.91
N ARG A 90 10.23 -20.26 -8.07
CA ARG A 90 10.14 -19.62 -9.38
C ARG A 90 8.74 -19.48 -9.92
N SER A 91 7.74 -19.73 -9.11
CA SER A 91 6.38 -19.53 -9.57
C SER A 91 6.08 -18.05 -9.68
N THR A 92 5.23 -17.67 -10.61
CA THR A 92 4.79 -16.29 -10.71
C THR A 92 3.47 -16.10 -9.98
N ARG A 93 2.96 -17.13 -9.32
CA ARG A 93 1.71 -17.02 -8.59
C ARG A 93 2.01 -16.53 -7.19
N VAL A 94 2.02 -15.23 -7.03
CA VAL A 94 2.38 -14.61 -5.78
C VAL A 94 1.26 -13.70 -5.34
N ASP A 95 0.82 -13.85 -4.09
CA ASP A 95 -0.16 -12.96 -3.52
C ASP A 95 0.56 -11.67 -3.23
N PRO A 96 0.00 -10.54 -3.61
CA PRO A 96 0.69 -9.26 -3.41
C PRO A 96 0.71 -8.88 -1.94
N PRO A 97 1.57 -7.96 -1.56
CA PRO A 97 1.55 -7.48 -0.18
C PRO A 97 0.27 -6.72 0.10
N VAL A 98 -0.12 -6.70 1.36
CA VAL A 98 -1.33 -6.02 1.79
C VAL A 98 -0.94 -4.97 2.80
N PHE A 99 -1.55 -3.81 2.71
CA PHE A 99 -1.20 -2.69 3.55
C PHE A 99 -2.36 -2.32 4.45
N ARG A 100 -2.05 -1.80 5.64
CA ARG A 100 -3.07 -1.28 6.50
C ARG A 100 -2.46 -0.22 7.40
N LEU A 101 -3.28 0.63 7.95
CA LEU A 101 -2.81 1.65 8.89
C LEU A 101 -3.21 1.26 10.29
N GLU A 102 -2.25 1.36 11.20
CA GLU A 102 -2.52 1.08 12.59
C GLU A 102 -2.12 2.30 13.39
N GLY A 103 -2.79 2.56 14.47
CA GLY A 103 -2.38 3.66 15.30
C GLY A 103 -3.45 4.03 16.23
N GLU A 104 -3.04 4.90 17.18
CA GLU A 104 -4.00 5.23 18.03
C GLU A 104 -4.44 6.52 17.73
N ALA A 105 -4.39 6.93 16.62
CA ALA A 105 -4.73 8.18 16.33
C ALA A 105 -6.03 8.57 16.68
N GLU A 106 -6.75 7.89 16.91
CA GLU A 106 -7.89 8.22 17.16
C GLU A 106 -8.09 8.68 18.14
N GLY A 107 -7.54 8.65 18.56
CA GLY A 107 -7.67 9.20 19.75
C GLY A 107 -8.43 9.66 19.57
#